data_20d04ed536d2c445c0aaaba626d23d98
#
_entry.id   20d04ed536d2c445c0aaaba626d23d98
#
_cell.length_a   1.000
_cell.length_b   1.000
_cell.length_c   1.000
_cell.angle_alpha   90.00
_cell.angle_beta   90.00
_cell.angle_gamma   90.00
#
_symmetry.space_group_name_H-M   'P 1'
#
loop_
_entity.id
_entity.type
_entity.pdbx_description
1 polymer ?
#
loop_
_entity_poly.entity_id
_entity_poly.type
_entity_poly.pdbx_seq_one_letter_code
_entity_poly.pdbx_strand_id
1 'polypeptide(L)'
;MFKKILIANRGEIAVRIIRACREMDIMSVAICSEADKDALHAQLADQTVCIGPAPAKDSYLDMERVLGAAMAVGADAIHPGFGFLSENSKFVRMCEKCNITFIGPSAEIIDRMGNKSAARKTMMDAGVPVVPGTKDAVYEAEEGQKIADDMGYPVMIKASAGGGGKGMRVCYNSEDFVHTFETAKLEAENAFGDGTMYIEKYIEDPRHIEFQILADKYGNTIHLGERDCSIQRRHQKLIEESPSPAISDEQLSLIHI
;
A
#
# COMPACT_ATOMS: atom_id res chain seq x y z
N MET A 1 7.06 25.85 9.06
CA MET A 1 6.51 24.81 9.96
C MET A 1 5.01 24.95 9.92
N PHE A 2 4.25 23.84 9.86
CA PHE A 2 2.80 23.88 9.90
C PHE A 2 2.31 24.43 11.25
N LYS A 3 1.21 25.14 11.23
CA LYS A 3 0.54 25.64 12.44
C LYS A 3 -0.68 24.82 12.81
N LYS A 4 -1.34 24.25 11.78
CA LYS A 4 -2.58 23.50 11.96
C LYS A 4 -2.65 22.33 10.97
N ILE A 5 -2.86 21.12 11.48
CA ILE A 5 -2.97 19.88 10.70
C ILE A 5 -4.35 19.28 10.90
N LEU A 6 -5.08 19.04 9.79
CA LEU A 6 -6.27 18.19 9.81
C LEU A 6 -5.85 16.72 9.67
N ILE A 7 -6.39 15.88 10.53
CA ILE A 7 -6.11 14.43 10.57
C ILE A 7 -7.26 13.72 9.87
N ALA A 8 -7.02 13.27 8.63
CA ALA A 8 -8.01 12.63 7.78
C ALA A 8 -8.12 11.12 8.09
N ASN A 9 -8.29 10.81 9.36
CA ASN A 9 -8.42 9.45 9.86
C ASN A 9 -9.18 9.42 11.19
N ARG A 10 -9.32 8.23 11.81
CA ARG A 10 -9.98 8.01 13.09
C ARG A 10 -9.23 6.99 13.94
N GLY A 11 -9.74 6.70 15.14
CA GLY A 11 -9.21 5.64 16.01
C GLY A 11 -7.79 5.90 16.50
N GLU A 12 -7.02 4.82 16.67
CA GLU A 12 -5.69 4.87 17.30
C GLU A 12 -4.68 5.69 16.47
N ILE A 13 -4.73 5.61 15.14
CA ILE A 13 -3.80 6.37 14.30
C ILE A 13 -4.05 7.88 14.40
N ALA A 14 -5.30 8.30 14.48
CA ALA A 14 -5.63 9.70 14.70
C ALA A 14 -5.11 10.17 16.07
N VAL A 15 -5.27 9.38 17.12
CA VAL A 15 -4.71 9.65 18.45
C VAL A 15 -3.18 9.74 18.40
N ARG A 16 -2.52 8.86 17.65
CA ARG A 16 -1.06 8.88 17.49
C ARG A 16 -0.59 10.19 16.84
N ILE A 17 -1.29 10.64 15.80
CA ILE A 17 -0.97 11.89 15.09
C ILE A 17 -1.26 13.10 16.00
N ILE A 18 -2.38 13.13 16.72
CA ILE A 18 -2.70 14.20 17.68
C ILE A 18 -1.59 14.37 18.74
N ARG A 19 -1.06 13.25 19.27
CA ARG A 19 0.06 13.29 20.23
C ARG A 19 1.31 13.90 19.61
N ALA A 20 1.67 13.50 18.38
CA ALA A 20 2.80 14.08 17.68
C ALA A 20 2.61 15.59 17.39
N CYS A 21 1.42 16.01 16.97
CA CYS A 21 1.09 17.43 16.79
C CYS A 21 1.30 18.21 18.10
N ARG A 22 0.83 17.67 19.21
CA ARG A 22 0.98 18.30 20.54
C ARG A 22 2.45 18.42 20.97
N GLU A 23 3.26 17.38 20.75
CA GLU A 23 4.71 17.39 21.03
C GLU A 23 5.45 18.43 20.17
N MET A 24 4.93 18.75 18.98
CA MET A 24 5.51 19.71 18.03
C MET A 24 4.89 21.12 18.14
N ASP A 25 3.99 21.35 19.07
CA ASP A 25 3.23 22.61 19.23
C ASP A 25 2.45 22.98 17.96
N ILE A 26 1.83 21.98 17.34
CA ILE A 26 0.99 22.11 16.15
C ILE A 26 -0.47 21.86 16.53
N MET A 27 -1.36 22.74 16.15
CA MET A 27 -2.80 22.58 16.39
C MET A 27 -3.34 21.39 15.59
N SER A 28 -4.00 20.46 16.28
CA SER A 28 -4.60 19.26 15.71
C SER A 28 -6.09 19.46 15.46
N VAL A 29 -6.56 19.07 14.27
CA VAL A 29 -7.98 19.04 13.93
C VAL A 29 -8.36 17.61 13.59
N ALA A 30 -9.20 17.00 14.40
CA ALA A 30 -9.77 15.69 14.10
C ALA A 30 -11.02 15.83 13.23
N ILE A 31 -11.25 14.86 12.36
CA ILE A 31 -12.56 14.65 11.74
C ILE A 31 -13.26 13.48 12.38
N CYS A 32 -14.58 13.51 12.45
CA CYS A 32 -15.36 12.38 12.92
C CYS A 32 -16.64 12.19 12.10
N SER A 33 -17.11 10.96 11.98
CA SER A 33 -18.49 10.69 11.57
C SER A 33 -19.44 10.93 12.75
N GLU A 34 -20.74 10.94 12.50
CA GLU A 34 -21.74 11.03 13.57
C GLU A 34 -21.60 9.94 14.62
N ALA A 35 -21.17 8.74 14.22
CA ALA A 35 -20.96 7.62 15.12
C ALA A 35 -19.68 7.73 15.97
N ASP A 36 -18.72 8.54 15.53
CA ASP A 36 -17.41 8.67 16.17
C ASP A 36 -17.25 9.98 16.98
N LYS A 37 -18.33 10.71 17.22
CA LYS A 37 -18.29 11.99 17.95
C LYS A 37 -17.68 11.90 19.35
N ASP A 38 -17.93 10.79 20.02
CA ASP A 38 -17.44 10.53 21.37
C ASP A 38 -16.17 9.67 21.39
N ALA A 39 -15.58 9.39 20.22
CA ALA A 39 -14.35 8.60 20.11
C ALA A 39 -13.14 9.40 20.68
N LEU A 40 -12.15 8.68 21.19
CA LEU A 40 -11.01 9.25 21.88
C LEU A 40 -10.26 10.30 21.04
N HIS A 41 -10.09 10.07 19.74
CA HIS A 41 -9.43 11.05 18.85
C HIS A 41 -10.21 12.37 18.73
N ALA A 42 -11.54 12.29 18.73
CA ALA A 42 -12.39 13.48 18.69
C ALA A 42 -12.32 14.30 19.99
N GLN A 43 -12.12 13.61 21.13
CA GLN A 43 -11.99 14.25 22.44
C GLN A 43 -10.61 14.87 22.68
N LEU A 44 -9.54 14.26 22.10
CA LEU A 44 -8.16 14.67 22.37
C LEU A 44 -7.65 15.77 21.44
N ALA A 45 -8.26 15.97 20.28
CA ALA A 45 -7.85 16.99 19.32
C ALA A 45 -8.21 18.41 19.83
N ASP A 46 -7.45 19.41 19.39
CA ASP A 46 -7.73 20.82 19.74
C ASP A 46 -9.03 21.32 19.10
N GLN A 47 -9.37 20.78 17.92
CA GLN A 47 -10.62 21.03 17.23
C GLN A 47 -11.15 19.73 16.64
N THR A 48 -12.49 19.60 16.53
CA THR A 48 -13.14 18.45 15.90
C THR A 48 -14.24 18.89 14.96
N VAL A 49 -14.28 18.30 13.77
CA VAL A 49 -15.27 18.56 12.72
C VAL A 49 -16.02 17.28 12.39
N CYS A 50 -17.35 17.30 12.56
CA CYS A 50 -18.19 16.21 12.07
C CYS A 50 -18.37 16.32 10.56
N ILE A 51 -17.97 15.31 9.80
CA ILE A 51 -17.93 15.32 8.34
C ILE A 51 -19.04 14.50 7.69
N GLY A 52 -19.96 13.92 8.46
CA GLY A 52 -21.11 13.20 7.91
C GLY A 52 -21.53 11.98 8.69
N PRO A 53 -22.41 11.15 8.10
CA PRO A 53 -23.00 9.99 8.75
C PRO A 53 -21.98 8.87 8.99
N ALA A 54 -22.39 7.83 9.73
CA ALA A 54 -21.56 6.71 10.13
C ALA A 54 -20.84 5.95 9.00
N PRO A 55 -21.46 5.70 7.81
CA PRO A 55 -20.77 4.99 6.74
C PRO A 55 -19.54 5.77 6.23
N ALA A 56 -18.39 5.08 6.16
CA ALA A 56 -17.13 5.72 5.74
C ALA A 56 -17.20 6.33 4.33
N LYS A 57 -17.97 5.72 3.41
CA LYS A 57 -18.17 6.25 2.05
C LYS A 57 -18.81 7.66 2.02
N ASP A 58 -19.60 7.96 3.04
CA ASP A 58 -20.36 9.21 3.16
C ASP A 58 -19.71 10.20 4.16
N SER A 59 -18.50 9.87 4.65
CA SER A 59 -17.73 10.64 5.63
C SER A 59 -16.23 10.61 5.32
N TYR A 60 -15.47 9.66 5.87
CA TYR A 60 -14.00 9.58 5.77
C TYR A 60 -13.46 9.33 4.36
N LEU A 61 -14.25 8.75 3.46
CA LEU A 61 -13.90 8.52 2.05
C LEU A 61 -14.46 9.59 1.09
N ASP A 62 -15.26 10.51 1.62
CA ASP A 62 -15.77 11.66 0.85
C ASP A 62 -14.69 12.75 0.80
N MET A 63 -13.99 12.81 -0.33
CA MET A 63 -12.88 13.74 -0.53
C MET A 63 -13.28 15.21 -0.38
N GLU A 64 -14.48 15.57 -0.82
CA GLU A 64 -14.98 16.96 -0.79
C GLU A 64 -15.28 17.38 0.64
N ARG A 65 -15.87 16.50 1.44
CA ARG A 65 -16.16 16.77 2.86
C ARG A 65 -14.89 16.91 3.68
N VAL A 66 -13.92 16.01 3.46
CA VAL A 66 -12.63 16.07 4.17
C VAL A 66 -11.86 17.34 3.79
N LEU A 67 -11.78 17.66 2.50
CA LEU A 67 -11.11 18.86 2.02
C LEU A 67 -11.85 20.14 2.45
N GLY A 68 -13.18 20.15 2.36
CA GLY A 68 -14.02 21.26 2.83
C GLY A 68 -13.84 21.54 4.32
N ALA A 69 -13.76 20.49 5.14
CA ALA A 69 -13.44 20.62 6.56
C ALA A 69 -12.07 21.27 6.78
N ALA A 70 -11.03 20.83 6.05
CA ALA A 70 -9.69 21.40 6.15
C ALA A 70 -9.65 22.87 5.79
N MET A 71 -10.35 23.26 4.71
CA MET A 71 -10.46 24.67 4.29
C MET A 71 -11.23 25.50 5.31
N ALA A 72 -12.34 25.00 5.84
CA ALA A 72 -13.17 25.71 6.79
C ALA A 72 -12.46 26.03 8.11
N VAL A 73 -11.58 25.14 8.56
CA VAL A 73 -10.79 25.36 9.78
C VAL A 73 -9.46 26.07 9.52
N GLY A 74 -9.10 26.33 8.27
CA GLY A 74 -7.83 26.94 7.88
C GLY A 74 -6.63 26.04 8.18
N ALA A 75 -6.72 24.76 7.86
CA ALA A 75 -5.60 23.84 8.03
C ALA A 75 -4.50 24.07 6.96
N ASP A 76 -3.25 24.06 7.38
CA ASP A 76 -2.08 24.18 6.48
C ASP A 76 -1.78 22.85 5.76
N ALA A 77 -2.10 21.74 6.41
CA ALA A 77 -1.81 20.42 5.93
C ALA A 77 -2.88 19.39 6.34
N ILE A 78 -2.91 18.28 5.61
CA ILE A 78 -3.72 17.11 5.92
C ILE A 78 -2.79 15.92 6.14
N HIS A 79 -2.93 15.24 7.28
CA HIS A 79 -2.29 13.96 7.56
C HIS A 79 -3.31 12.84 7.37
N PRO A 80 -3.15 11.96 6.36
CA PRO A 80 -4.14 10.94 6.06
C PRO A 80 -4.09 9.72 7.01
N GLY A 81 -3.01 9.55 7.78
CA GLY A 81 -2.73 8.30 8.48
C GLY A 81 -2.48 7.16 7.50
N PHE A 82 -3.13 6.03 7.71
CA PHE A 82 -3.15 4.88 6.79
C PHE A 82 -4.59 4.49 6.44
N GLY A 83 -4.78 3.80 5.31
CA GLY A 83 -6.13 3.47 4.80
C GLY A 83 -6.90 4.72 4.34
N PHE A 84 -8.21 4.62 4.22
CA PHE A 84 -9.09 5.68 3.71
C PHE A 84 -8.53 6.39 2.46
N LEU A 85 -8.15 7.66 2.59
CA LEU A 85 -7.66 8.49 1.48
C LEU A 85 -6.12 8.54 1.36
N SER A 86 -5.39 7.79 2.19
CA SER A 86 -3.91 7.84 2.22
C SER A 86 -3.24 7.45 0.90
N GLU A 87 -3.85 6.55 0.14
CA GLU A 87 -3.35 6.08 -1.16
C GLU A 87 -4.22 6.57 -2.33
N ASN A 88 -4.92 7.69 -2.15
CA ASN A 88 -5.79 8.25 -3.17
C ASN A 88 -5.13 9.45 -3.86
N SER A 89 -4.53 9.21 -5.04
CA SER A 89 -3.84 10.24 -5.81
C SER A 89 -4.74 11.42 -6.24
N LYS A 90 -6.02 11.15 -6.48
CA LYS A 90 -7.00 12.21 -6.81
C LYS A 90 -7.18 13.16 -5.63
N PHE A 91 -7.24 12.63 -4.41
CA PHE A 91 -7.34 13.44 -3.21
C PHE A 91 -6.09 14.31 -3.00
N VAL A 92 -4.90 13.76 -3.23
CA VAL A 92 -3.64 14.53 -3.17
C VAL A 92 -3.68 15.70 -4.14
N ARG A 93 -4.06 15.47 -5.41
CA ARG A 93 -4.20 16.55 -6.40
C ARG A 93 -5.26 17.61 -6.01
N MET A 94 -6.31 17.19 -5.31
CA MET A 94 -7.30 18.13 -4.79
C MET A 94 -6.72 19.00 -3.67
N CYS A 95 -5.95 18.43 -2.75
CA CYS A 95 -5.25 19.17 -1.69
C CYS A 95 -4.29 20.21 -2.30
N GLU A 96 -3.47 19.79 -3.27
CA GLU A 96 -2.51 20.68 -3.97
C GLU A 96 -3.21 21.88 -4.63
N LYS A 97 -4.33 21.63 -5.32
CA LYS A 97 -5.15 22.72 -5.94
C LYS A 97 -5.71 23.70 -4.93
N CYS A 98 -5.91 23.28 -3.69
CA CYS A 98 -6.39 24.11 -2.60
C CYS A 98 -5.27 24.72 -1.74
N ASN A 99 -4.00 24.57 -2.15
CA ASN A 99 -2.81 24.99 -1.39
C ASN A 99 -2.75 24.37 0.03
N ILE A 100 -3.25 23.16 0.20
CA ILE A 100 -3.15 22.37 1.43
C ILE A 100 -2.10 21.30 1.20
N THR A 101 -1.10 21.23 2.08
CA THR A 101 -0.04 20.24 1.97
C THR A 101 -0.58 18.86 2.38
N PHE A 102 -0.49 17.86 1.48
CA PHE A 102 -0.73 16.48 1.83
C PHE A 102 0.54 15.90 2.47
N ILE A 103 0.43 15.38 3.69
CA ILE A 103 1.56 14.74 4.39
C ILE A 103 1.64 13.29 3.94
N GLY A 104 2.43 13.06 2.91
CA GLY A 104 2.59 11.76 2.25
C GLY A 104 3.29 11.89 0.90
N PRO A 105 3.33 10.81 0.10
CA PRO A 105 3.90 10.82 -1.23
C PRO A 105 3.13 11.72 -2.19
N SER A 106 3.77 12.13 -3.29
CA SER A 106 3.09 12.85 -4.36
C SER A 106 2.05 11.97 -5.08
N ALA A 107 1.11 12.60 -5.76
CA ALA A 107 0.07 11.88 -6.50
C ALA A 107 0.67 10.92 -7.55
N GLU A 108 1.77 11.31 -8.22
CA GLU A 108 2.47 10.48 -9.21
C GLU A 108 3.10 9.24 -8.58
N ILE A 109 3.68 9.39 -7.38
CA ILE A 109 4.27 8.25 -6.64
C ILE A 109 3.17 7.28 -6.21
N ILE A 110 2.04 7.80 -5.70
CA ILE A 110 0.90 6.96 -5.33
C ILE A 110 0.38 6.18 -6.53
N ASP A 111 0.17 6.83 -7.68
CA ASP A 111 -0.28 6.16 -8.90
C ASP A 111 0.71 5.10 -9.38
N ARG A 112 2.01 5.43 -9.39
CA ARG A 112 3.09 4.54 -9.83
C ARG A 112 3.24 3.32 -8.94
N MET A 113 3.25 3.52 -7.63
CA MET A 113 3.42 2.44 -6.65
C MET A 113 2.13 1.64 -6.41
N GLY A 114 0.97 2.25 -6.62
CA GLY A 114 -0.32 1.56 -6.57
C GLY A 114 -0.57 0.60 -7.74
N ASN A 115 0.11 0.82 -8.87
CA ASN A 115 0.07 -0.09 -10.01
C ASN A 115 1.21 -1.11 -9.91
N LYS A 116 0.88 -2.39 -9.68
CA LYS A 116 1.86 -3.47 -9.45
C LYS A 116 2.89 -3.60 -10.59
N SER A 117 2.46 -3.50 -11.85
CA SER A 117 3.36 -3.61 -13.00
C SER A 117 4.27 -2.39 -13.12
N ALA A 118 3.74 -1.18 -12.90
CA ALA A 118 4.53 0.05 -12.90
C ALA A 118 5.52 0.10 -11.73
N ALA A 119 5.10 -0.32 -10.54
CA ALA A 119 5.95 -0.42 -9.36
C ALA A 119 7.10 -1.40 -9.60
N ARG A 120 6.80 -2.62 -10.11
CA ARG A 120 7.81 -3.61 -10.45
C ARG A 120 8.83 -3.07 -11.47
N LYS A 121 8.35 -2.46 -12.54
CA LYS A 121 9.22 -1.85 -13.55
C LYS A 121 10.11 -0.76 -12.94
N THR A 122 9.54 0.12 -12.14
CA THR A 122 10.29 1.19 -11.45
C THR A 122 11.41 0.61 -10.58
N MET A 123 11.14 -0.48 -9.84
CA MET A 123 12.15 -1.14 -9.01
C MET A 123 13.25 -1.78 -9.84
N MET A 124 12.88 -2.46 -10.93
CA MET A 124 13.86 -3.04 -11.86
C MET A 124 14.75 -1.97 -12.52
N ASP A 125 14.16 -0.88 -12.96
CA ASP A 125 14.89 0.25 -13.59
C ASP A 125 15.86 0.93 -12.59
N ALA A 126 15.53 0.88 -11.29
CA ALA A 126 16.37 1.35 -10.19
C ALA A 126 17.41 0.32 -9.71
N GLY A 127 17.49 -0.86 -10.32
CA GLY A 127 18.43 -1.92 -9.92
C GLY A 127 18.03 -2.68 -8.65
N VAL A 128 16.80 -2.47 -8.14
CA VAL A 128 16.30 -3.20 -6.97
C VAL A 128 15.89 -4.61 -7.38
N PRO A 129 16.38 -5.66 -6.70
CA PRO A 129 15.96 -7.03 -6.97
C PRO A 129 14.45 -7.19 -6.83
N VAL A 130 13.84 -7.85 -7.80
CA VAL A 130 12.42 -8.21 -7.78
C VAL A 130 12.25 -9.72 -7.93
N VAL A 131 11.14 -10.26 -7.45
CA VAL A 131 10.82 -11.68 -7.66
C VAL A 131 10.86 -11.98 -9.17
N PRO A 132 11.66 -12.97 -9.64
CA PRO A 132 11.69 -13.34 -11.05
C PRO A 132 10.30 -13.66 -11.58
N GLY A 133 9.99 -13.23 -12.80
CA GLY A 133 8.69 -13.47 -13.41
C GLY A 133 8.59 -12.89 -14.81
N THR A 134 7.52 -13.24 -15.52
CA THR A 134 7.24 -12.74 -16.86
C THR A 134 7.05 -11.23 -16.86
N LYS A 135 7.60 -10.57 -17.88
CA LYS A 135 7.36 -9.14 -18.13
C LYS A 135 6.05 -8.92 -18.86
N ASP A 136 5.79 -9.82 -19.80
CA ASP A 136 4.63 -9.80 -20.66
C ASP A 136 3.66 -10.92 -20.28
N ALA A 137 2.44 -10.79 -20.72
CA ALA A 137 1.41 -11.79 -20.55
C ALA A 137 1.73 -13.06 -21.32
N VAL A 138 1.41 -14.20 -20.75
CA VAL A 138 1.56 -15.53 -21.35
C VAL A 138 0.18 -16.06 -21.71
N TYR A 139 0.01 -16.44 -22.98
CA TYR A 139 -1.28 -16.90 -23.50
C TYR A 139 -1.31 -18.40 -23.76
N GLU A 140 -0.15 -19.01 -24.05
CA GLU A 140 -0.03 -20.41 -24.42
C GLU A 140 0.75 -21.19 -23.35
N ALA A 141 0.24 -22.35 -22.98
CA ALA A 141 0.80 -23.17 -21.91
C ALA A 141 2.24 -23.64 -22.21
N GLU A 142 2.53 -23.99 -23.46
CA GLU A 142 3.86 -24.46 -23.89
C GLU A 142 4.92 -23.34 -23.83
N GLU A 143 4.53 -22.11 -24.12
CA GLU A 143 5.40 -20.93 -23.94
C GLU A 143 5.67 -20.71 -22.47
N GLY A 144 4.60 -20.75 -21.68
CA GLY A 144 4.69 -20.61 -20.22
C GLY A 144 5.56 -21.67 -19.58
N GLN A 145 5.48 -22.93 -20.03
CA GLN A 145 6.30 -24.03 -19.52
C GLN A 145 7.78 -23.78 -19.74
N LYS A 146 8.18 -23.34 -20.94
CA LYS A 146 9.59 -23.00 -21.22
C LYS A 146 10.11 -21.90 -20.29
N ILE A 147 9.32 -20.87 -20.08
CA ILE A 147 9.67 -19.78 -19.16
C ILE A 147 9.81 -20.30 -17.73
N ALA A 148 8.91 -21.18 -17.28
CA ALA A 148 8.96 -21.78 -15.96
C ALA A 148 10.15 -22.73 -15.80
N ASP A 149 10.49 -23.50 -16.83
CA ASP A 149 11.68 -24.37 -16.85
C ASP A 149 12.98 -23.57 -16.71
N ASP A 150 13.08 -22.44 -17.43
CA ASP A 150 14.24 -21.53 -17.33
C ASP A 150 14.31 -20.83 -15.95
N MET A 151 13.16 -20.51 -15.36
CA MET A 151 13.07 -19.87 -14.04
C MET A 151 13.33 -20.85 -12.90
N GLY A 152 13.09 -22.12 -13.13
CA GLY A 152 13.11 -23.20 -12.14
C GLY A 152 11.85 -23.22 -11.26
N TYR A 153 11.45 -24.44 -10.87
CA TYR A 153 10.28 -24.64 -10.00
C TYR A 153 10.63 -24.48 -8.52
N PRO A 154 9.64 -24.24 -7.65
CA PRO A 154 8.23 -24.01 -7.96
C PRO A 154 7.97 -22.61 -8.56
N VAL A 155 6.87 -22.51 -9.34
CA VAL A 155 6.39 -21.25 -9.92
C VAL A 155 4.93 -20.99 -9.54
N MET A 156 4.56 -19.71 -9.50
CA MET A 156 3.17 -19.25 -9.34
C MET A 156 2.63 -18.84 -10.70
N ILE A 157 1.57 -19.47 -11.14
CA ILE A 157 0.78 -19.10 -12.31
C ILE A 157 -0.38 -18.24 -11.80
N LYS A 158 -0.57 -17.03 -12.34
CA LYS A 158 -1.60 -16.11 -11.88
C LYS A 158 -2.26 -15.34 -13.01
N ALA A 159 -3.56 -15.11 -12.90
CA ALA A 159 -4.30 -14.25 -13.81
C ALA A 159 -3.96 -12.77 -13.62
N SER A 160 -4.01 -12.01 -14.72
CA SER A 160 -3.89 -10.54 -14.73
C SER A 160 -5.02 -9.90 -13.91
N ALA A 161 -6.24 -10.31 -14.17
CA ALA A 161 -7.44 -9.90 -13.46
C ALA A 161 -7.69 -10.85 -12.29
N GLY A 162 -6.96 -10.72 -11.20
CA GLY A 162 -7.04 -11.63 -10.06
C GLY A 162 -7.46 -10.94 -8.76
N GLY A 163 -8.30 -11.62 -7.97
CA GLY A 163 -8.68 -11.21 -6.64
C GLY A 163 -9.20 -12.40 -5.83
N GLY A 164 -8.95 -12.38 -4.50
CA GLY A 164 -9.44 -13.43 -3.60
C GLY A 164 -8.87 -14.83 -3.83
N GLY A 165 -7.70 -14.95 -4.49
CA GLY A 165 -7.03 -16.25 -4.74
C GLY A 165 -7.55 -17.04 -5.93
N LYS A 166 -8.52 -16.53 -6.70
CA LYS A 166 -8.99 -17.16 -7.94
C LYS A 166 -8.03 -16.89 -9.09
N GLY A 167 -7.84 -17.88 -9.98
CA GLY A 167 -6.90 -17.79 -11.08
C GLY A 167 -5.44 -17.77 -10.64
N MET A 168 -5.12 -18.33 -9.47
CA MET A 168 -3.77 -18.47 -8.94
C MET A 168 -3.48 -19.92 -8.55
N ARG A 169 -2.38 -20.48 -9.06
CA ARG A 169 -1.96 -21.84 -8.74
C ARG A 169 -0.45 -21.96 -8.66
N VAL A 170 0.04 -22.72 -7.68
CA VAL A 170 1.45 -23.08 -7.57
C VAL A 170 1.67 -24.35 -8.40
N CYS A 171 2.72 -24.34 -9.21
CA CYS A 171 3.19 -25.51 -9.95
C CYS A 171 4.60 -25.87 -9.47
N TYR A 172 4.80 -27.14 -9.11
CA TYR A 172 6.03 -27.62 -8.49
C TYR A 172 7.00 -28.32 -9.45
N ASN A 173 6.55 -28.67 -10.65
CA ASN A 173 7.36 -29.38 -11.64
C ASN A 173 6.86 -29.11 -13.07
N SER A 174 7.69 -29.43 -14.06
CA SER A 174 7.38 -29.22 -15.48
C SER A 174 6.26 -30.12 -15.99
N GLU A 175 6.13 -31.33 -15.46
CA GLU A 175 5.16 -32.34 -15.94
C GLU A 175 3.71 -31.86 -15.69
N ASP A 176 3.47 -31.21 -14.57
CA ASP A 176 2.14 -30.70 -14.18
C ASP A 176 1.85 -29.30 -14.73
N PHE A 177 2.83 -28.63 -15.35
CA PHE A 177 2.71 -27.21 -15.67
C PHE A 177 1.55 -26.91 -16.62
N VAL A 178 1.46 -27.60 -17.75
CA VAL A 178 0.43 -27.38 -18.78
C VAL A 178 -0.97 -27.53 -18.17
N HIS A 179 -1.20 -28.62 -17.43
CA HIS A 179 -2.49 -28.86 -16.79
C HIS A 179 -2.83 -27.77 -15.76
N THR A 180 -1.86 -27.34 -14.96
CA THR A 180 -2.03 -26.31 -13.94
C THR A 180 -2.31 -24.96 -14.58
N PHE A 181 -1.62 -24.62 -15.67
CA PHE A 181 -1.80 -23.39 -16.43
C PHE A 181 -3.20 -23.31 -17.04
N GLU A 182 -3.63 -24.35 -17.78
CA GLU A 182 -4.96 -24.39 -18.39
C GLU A 182 -6.09 -24.33 -17.36
N THR A 183 -5.90 -24.99 -16.24
CA THR A 183 -6.88 -24.93 -15.12
C THR A 183 -6.99 -23.51 -14.54
N ALA A 184 -5.86 -22.83 -14.33
CA ALA A 184 -5.85 -21.47 -13.81
C ALA A 184 -6.43 -20.47 -14.82
N LYS A 185 -6.11 -20.64 -16.11
CA LYS A 185 -6.63 -19.83 -17.22
C LYS A 185 -8.14 -19.94 -17.34
N LEU A 186 -8.68 -21.15 -17.35
CA LEU A 186 -10.12 -21.40 -17.42
C LEU A 186 -10.87 -20.81 -16.20
N GLU A 187 -10.28 -20.95 -15.01
CA GLU A 187 -10.84 -20.34 -13.77
C GLU A 187 -10.90 -18.82 -13.89
N ALA A 188 -9.84 -18.19 -14.45
CA ALA A 188 -9.76 -16.75 -14.65
C ALA A 188 -10.77 -16.27 -15.69
N GLU A 189 -10.88 -16.94 -16.82
CA GLU A 189 -11.87 -16.65 -17.86
C GLU A 189 -13.31 -16.71 -17.33
N ASN A 190 -13.62 -17.76 -16.55
CA ASN A 190 -14.96 -17.92 -15.96
C ASN A 190 -15.26 -16.89 -14.87
N ALA A 191 -14.26 -16.49 -14.08
CA ALA A 191 -14.47 -15.57 -12.95
C ALA A 191 -14.41 -14.10 -13.34
N PHE A 192 -13.57 -13.75 -14.32
CA PHE A 192 -13.22 -12.35 -14.64
C PHE A 192 -13.41 -11.99 -16.12
N GLY A 193 -13.69 -12.98 -17.00
CA GLY A 193 -13.79 -12.77 -18.43
C GLY A 193 -12.44 -12.50 -19.14
N ASP A 194 -11.32 -12.74 -18.46
CA ASP A 194 -9.96 -12.50 -18.94
C ASP A 194 -9.05 -13.67 -18.56
N GLY A 195 -8.52 -14.35 -19.58
CA GLY A 195 -7.59 -15.48 -19.46
C GLY A 195 -6.11 -15.08 -19.57
N THR A 196 -5.79 -13.82 -19.43
CA THR A 196 -4.41 -13.33 -19.45
C THR A 196 -3.64 -13.81 -18.24
N MET A 197 -2.54 -14.55 -18.46
CA MET A 197 -1.77 -15.18 -17.39
C MET A 197 -0.37 -14.58 -17.26
N TYR A 198 0.20 -14.69 -16.04
CA TYR A 198 1.58 -14.34 -15.69
C TYR A 198 2.20 -15.49 -14.90
N ILE A 199 3.52 -15.64 -14.99
CA ILE A 199 4.27 -16.64 -14.25
C ILE A 199 5.31 -15.92 -13.41
N GLU A 200 5.38 -16.27 -12.12
CA GLU A 200 6.37 -15.73 -11.19
C GLU A 200 7.05 -16.88 -10.43
N LYS A 201 8.29 -16.68 -10.02
CA LYS A 201 8.95 -17.59 -9.08
C LYS A 201 8.12 -17.65 -7.80
N TYR A 202 7.79 -18.86 -7.37
CA TYR A 202 7.17 -19.05 -6.07
C TYR A 202 8.25 -19.12 -4.99
N ILE A 203 8.15 -18.27 -4.00
CA ILE A 203 9.04 -18.24 -2.85
C ILE A 203 8.41 -19.06 -1.74
N GLU A 204 9.05 -20.15 -1.37
CA GLU A 204 8.63 -20.99 -0.25
C GLU A 204 9.09 -20.37 1.06
N ASP A 205 8.24 -20.44 2.09
CA ASP A 205 8.49 -19.89 3.42
C ASP A 205 9.02 -18.43 3.42
N PRO A 206 8.35 -17.49 2.71
CA PRO A 206 8.84 -16.14 2.58
C PRO A 206 8.78 -15.40 3.91
N ARG A 207 9.76 -14.54 4.17
CA ARG A 207 9.66 -13.52 5.21
C ARG A 207 9.17 -12.22 4.62
N HIS A 208 8.27 -11.57 5.34
CA HIS A 208 7.79 -10.23 4.98
C HIS A 208 8.55 -9.20 5.80
N ILE A 209 9.50 -8.55 5.15
CA ILE A 209 10.30 -7.51 5.77
C ILE A 209 10.06 -6.21 5.00
N GLU A 210 9.77 -5.15 5.73
CA GLU A 210 9.48 -3.85 5.15
C GLU A 210 10.37 -2.77 5.76
N PHE A 211 10.66 -1.74 4.98
CA PHE A 211 11.45 -0.58 5.41
C PHE A 211 10.57 0.66 5.45
N GLN A 212 10.70 1.42 6.54
CA GLN A 212 10.05 2.71 6.63
C GLN A 212 10.92 3.77 5.96
N ILE A 213 10.45 4.32 4.86
CA ILE A 213 11.12 5.41 4.13
C ILE A 213 10.45 6.73 4.48
N LEU A 214 11.27 7.75 4.66
CA LEU A 214 10.85 9.14 4.83
C LEU A 214 11.64 10.02 3.88
N ALA A 215 10.95 10.87 3.12
CA ALA A 215 11.56 11.81 2.20
C ALA A 215 11.00 13.21 2.38
N ASP A 216 11.81 14.23 2.14
CA ASP A 216 11.39 15.62 2.13
C ASP A 216 11.27 16.17 0.69
N LYS A 217 10.74 17.38 0.56
CA LYS A 217 10.60 18.06 -0.73
C LYS A 217 11.92 18.56 -1.35
N TYR A 218 13.02 18.43 -0.63
CA TYR A 218 14.36 18.86 -1.07
C TYR A 218 15.20 17.73 -1.65
N GLY A 219 14.64 16.50 -1.66
CA GLY A 219 15.31 15.31 -2.19
C GLY A 219 16.11 14.54 -1.15
N ASN A 220 16.04 14.90 0.14
CA ASN A 220 16.62 14.08 1.20
C ASN A 220 15.72 12.88 1.45
N THR A 221 16.31 11.70 1.47
CA THR A 221 15.60 10.44 1.74
C THR A 221 16.37 9.66 2.79
N ILE A 222 15.66 9.19 3.81
CA ILE A 222 16.19 8.34 4.88
C ILE A 222 15.31 7.13 5.09
N HIS A 223 15.86 6.09 5.67
CA HIS A 223 15.09 4.99 6.24
C HIS A 223 15.10 5.06 7.78
N LEU A 224 14.06 4.55 8.40
CA LEU A 224 13.91 4.49 9.87
C LEU A 224 14.08 3.05 10.40
N GLY A 225 14.76 2.20 9.64
CA GLY A 225 14.91 0.78 9.93
C GLY A 225 13.80 -0.06 9.31
N GLU A 226 13.86 -1.34 9.59
CA GLU A 226 12.96 -2.35 9.07
C GLU A 226 12.01 -2.89 10.15
N ARG A 227 10.95 -3.54 9.68
CA ARG A 227 10.03 -4.35 10.46
C ARG A 227 9.93 -5.74 9.84
N ASP A 228 9.98 -6.77 10.66
CA ASP A 228 9.62 -8.14 10.26
C ASP A 228 8.13 -8.33 10.53
N CYS A 229 7.37 -8.49 9.47
CA CYS A 229 5.91 -8.65 9.48
C CYS A 229 5.50 -10.05 9.02
N SER A 230 6.34 -11.06 9.23
CA SER A 230 6.12 -12.44 8.73
C SER A 230 4.98 -13.15 9.46
N ILE A 231 4.68 -12.78 10.71
CA ILE A 231 3.58 -13.38 11.47
C ILE A 231 2.26 -12.78 11.03
N GLN A 232 1.57 -13.51 10.16
CA GLN A 232 0.34 -13.08 9.51
C GLN A 232 -0.77 -14.13 9.63
N ARG A 233 -2.01 -13.68 9.57
CA ARG A 233 -3.19 -14.54 9.43
C ARG A 233 -4.00 -14.09 8.22
N ARG A 234 -4.13 -14.95 7.21
CA ARG A 234 -4.84 -14.62 5.96
C ARG A 234 -4.36 -13.31 5.35
N HIS A 235 -3.04 -13.12 5.27
CA HIS A 235 -2.37 -11.91 4.76
C HIS A 235 -2.61 -10.64 5.61
N GLN A 236 -3.08 -10.78 6.83
CA GLN A 236 -3.16 -9.70 7.80
C GLN A 236 -2.00 -9.81 8.78
N LYS A 237 -1.20 -8.76 8.90
CA LYS A 237 -0.12 -8.65 9.89
C LYS A 237 -0.71 -8.72 11.30
N LEU A 238 -0.12 -9.55 12.16
CA LEU A 238 -0.54 -9.73 13.56
C LEU A 238 0.52 -9.26 14.54
N ILE A 239 1.78 -9.59 14.26
CA ILE A 239 2.94 -9.22 15.09
C ILE A 239 3.98 -8.65 14.15
N GLU A 240 4.54 -7.54 14.55
CA GLU A 240 5.65 -6.86 13.88
C GLU A 240 6.81 -6.70 14.85
N GLU A 241 8.00 -7.06 14.42
CA GLU A 241 9.24 -6.96 15.20
C GLU A 241 10.19 -5.96 14.55
N SER A 242 10.89 -5.18 15.37
CA SER A 242 11.94 -4.26 14.92
C SER A 242 13.06 -4.23 15.97
N PRO A 243 14.33 -4.43 15.59
CA PRO A 243 14.80 -4.83 14.26
C PRO A 243 14.42 -6.27 13.89
N SER A 244 14.51 -6.62 12.59
CA SER A 244 14.25 -7.98 12.14
C SER A 244 15.38 -8.93 12.54
N PRO A 245 15.06 -10.08 13.14
CA PRO A 245 16.08 -11.09 13.44
C PRO A 245 16.60 -11.82 12.19
N ALA A 246 16.01 -11.58 11.03
CA ALA A 246 16.31 -12.29 9.78
C ALA A 246 17.22 -11.51 8.83
N ILE A 247 17.50 -10.23 9.10
CA ILE A 247 18.35 -9.38 8.26
C ILE A 247 19.65 -9.07 8.99
N SER A 248 20.78 -9.25 8.30
CA SER A 248 22.08 -8.80 8.75
C SER A 248 22.33 -7.33 8.40
N ASP A 249 23.28 -6.68 9.09
CA ASP A 249 23.70 -5.32 8.76
C ASP A 249 24.17 -5.18 7.31
N GLU A 250 24.77 -6.22 6.74
CA GLU A 250 25.18 -6.25 5.33
C GLU A 250 23.98 -6.21 4.39
N GLN A 251 22.93 -6.99 4.70
CA GLN A 251 21.68 -6.97 3.91
C GLN A 251 20.94 -5.65 4.10
N LEU A 252 20.95 -5.09 5.29
CA LEU A 252 20.39 -3.76 5.55
C LEU A 252 21.09 -2.68 4.72
N SER A 253 22.40 -2.80 4.51
CA SER A 253 23.16 -1.83 3.71
C SER A 253 22.77 -1.78 2.23
N LEU A 254 22.13 -2.83 1.69
CA LEU A 254 21.64 -2.86 0.30
C LEU A 254 20.52 -1.86 0.02
N ILE A 255 19.90 -1.28 1.03
CA ILE A 255 18.89 -0.21 0.86
C ILE A 255 19.53 1.07 0.31
N HIS A 256 20.82 1.24 0.49
CA HIS A 256 21.57 2.43 0.09
C HIS A 256 22.18 2.35 -1.32
N ILE A 257 21.69 1.44 -2.16
CA ILE A 257 22.12 1.32 -3.54
C ILE A 257 21.58 2.46 -4.39
#